data_f8dabeba151cc655f69828d2ce65a695
#
_entry.id   f8dabeba151cc655f69828d2ce65a695
#
_cell.length_a   1.000
_cell.length_b   1.000
_cell.length_c   1.000
_cell.angle_alpha   90.00
_cell.angle_beta   90.00
_cell.angle_gamma   90.00
#
_symmetry.space_group_name_H-M   'P 1'
#
loop_
_entity.id
_entity.type
_entity.pdbx_description
1 polymer ?
#
loop_
_entity_poly.entity_id
_entity_poly.type
_entity_poly.pdbx_seq_one_letter_code
_entity_poly.pdbx_strand_id
1 'polypeptide(L)'
;MTGWESKSDNGQTHAINLGFAKTTGEIMAWINSDDIILPGTLSYIADYFNRHPKIDVVYGNRIQIDINDKQIGRWILPEHDNNVLSWTDFVPQETLYWRRSIWEKVGGRLDESFRFAMDWDFLVRLRDAGARFARLPRFMGGFRVHPKQKTSSEIGDIGLQEMNDIRLRLIGKIPTEREIFKAVKPYLIKHSFTDLIWRIRNAFGNPY
;
A
#
# COMPACT_ATOMS: atom_id res chain seq x y z
N MET A 1 -6.12 22.46 -0.96
CA MET A 1 -6.12 21.85 -2.31
C MET A 1 -5.54 22.88 -3.27
N THR A 2 -4.49 22.53 -4.00
CA THR A 2 -3.80 23.46 -4.92
C THR A 2 -4.37 23.43 -6.35
N GLY A 3 -5.17 22.40 -6.68
CA GLY A 3 -5.85 22.27 -7.96
C GLY A 3 -6.74 21.04 -8.00
N TRP A 4 -7.58 20.98 -9.01
CA TRP A 4 -8.37 19.82 -9.38
C TRP A 4 -8.54 19.75 -10.89
N GLU A 5 -8.78 18.58 -11.42
CA GLU A 5 -9.06 18.35 -12.84
C GLU A 5 -10.07 17.21 -12.99
N SER A 6 -10.98 17.36 -13.93
CA SER A 6 -11.93 16.32 -14.33
C SER A 6 -11.93 16.25 -15.84
N LYS A 7 -11.36 15.18 -16.39
CA LYS A 7 -11.34 14.90 -17.84
C LYS A 7 -11.26 13.40 -18.07
N SER A 8 -11.53 12.97 -19.28
CA SER A 8 -11.31 11.59 -19.69
C SER A 8 -9.83 11.21 -19.58
N ASP A 9 -9.54 10.02 -19.08
CA ASP A 9 -8.21 9.46 -18.95
C ASP A 9 -8.17 8.01 -19.48
N ASN A 10 -6.97 7.39 -19.42
CA ASN A 10 -6.76 6.00 -19.86
C ASN A 10 -6.81 5.00 -18.69
N GLY A 11 -7.48 5.36 -17.61
CA GLY A 11 -7.63 4.55 -16.41
C GLY A 11 -6.86 5.07 -15.20
N GLN A 12 -7.06 4.41 -14.05
CA GLN A 12 -6.59 4.87 -12.74
C GLN A 12 -5.09 5.17 -12.71
N THR A 13 -4.24 4.28 -13.25
CA THR A 13 -2.77 4.43 -13.27
C THR A 13 -2.36 5.69 -14.03
N HIS A 14 -2.98 5.94 -15.18
CA HIS A 14 -2.75 7.14 -15.98
C HIS A 14 -3.21 8.41 -15.22
N ALA A 15 -4.39 8.40 -14.60
CA ALA A 15 -4.88 9.52 -13.82
C ALA A 15 -3.95 9.88 -12.65
N ILE A 16 -3.43 8.88 -11.93
CA ILE A 16 -2.46 9.07 -10.84
C ILE A 16 -1.16 9.69 -11.39
N ASN A 17 -0.62 9.21 -12.50
CA ASN A 17 0.56 9.76 -13.14
C ASN A 17 0.37 11.23 -13.52
N LEU A 18 -0.77 11.58 -14.12
CA LEU A 18 -1.11 12.98 -14.43
C LEU A 18 -1.19 13.85 -13.17
N GLY A 19 -1.73 13.32 -12.08
CA GLY A 19 -1.77 13.99 -10.79
C GLY A 19 -0.36 14.27 -10.26
N PHE A 20 0.51 13.25 -10.23
CA PHE A 20 1.89 13.40 -9.75
C PHE A 20 2.74 14.35 -10.60
N ALA A 21 2.53 14.40 -11.91
CA ALA A 21 3.21 15.34 -12.80
C ALA A 21 2.95 16.81 -12.45
N LYS A 22 1.84 17.11 -11.74
CA LYS A 22 1.45 18.46 -11.29
C LYS A 22 1.87 18.77 -9.85
N THR A 23 2.48 17.84 -9.15
CA THR A 23 2.88 18.00 -7.74
C THR A 23 4.38 18.25 -7.61
N THR A 24 4.76 19.00 -6.57
CA THR A 24 6.16 19.32 -6.24
C THR A 24 6.54 18.95 -4.81
N GLY A 25 5.61 18.37 -4.05
CA GLY A 25 5.84 17.99 -2.65
C GLY A 25 6.96 16.96 -2.50
N GLU A 26 7.76 17.07 -1.45
CA GLU A 26 8.85 16.16 -1.14
C GLU A 26 8.35 14.77 -0.72
N ILE A 27 7.21 14.72 -0.03
CA ILE A 27 6.53 13.48 0.38
C ILE A 27 5.35 13.28 -0.55
N MET A 28 5.24 12.08 -1.09
CA MET A 28 4.23 11.69 -2.06
C MET A 28 3.34 10.59 -1.53
N ALA A 29 2.09 10.61 -1.95
CA ALA A 29 1.09 9.57 -1.75
C ALA A 29 -0.05 9.79 -2.73
N TRP A 30 -0.87 8.78 -2.99
CA TRP A 30 -2.21 8.98 -3.55
C TRP A 30 -3.24 8.34 -2.63
N ILE A 31 -4.46 8.77 -2.74
CA ILE A 31 -5.61 8.16 -2.07
C ILE A 31 -6.72 7.97 -3.09
N ASN A 32 -7.34 6.80 -3.09
CA ASN A 32 -8.51 6.56 -3.91
C ASN A 32 -9.71 7.36 -3.37
N SER A 33 -10.67 7.68 -4.22
CA SER A 33 -11.80 8.55 -3.87
C SER A 33 -12.75 7.96 -2.82
N ASP A 34 -12.70 6.65 -2.63
CA ASP A 34 -13.50 5.88 -1.68
C ASP A 34 -12.81 5.62 -0.34
N ASP A 35 -11.50 5.82 -0.26
CA ASP A 35 -10.70 5.63 0.95
C ASP A 35 -10.53 6.91 1.77
N ILE A 36 -10.08 6.78 3.01
CA ILE A 36 -9.85 7.92 3.89
C ILE A 36 -8.44 7.93 4.49
N ILE A 37 -7.90 9.13 4.69
CA ILE A 37 -6.71 9.37 5.52
C ILE A 37 -7.19 9.66 6.95
N LEU A 38 -6.67 8.92 7.92
CA LEU A 38 -7.08 9.13 9.31
C LEU A 38 -6.49 10.45 9.89
N PRO A 39 -7.20 11.09 10.83
CA PRO A 39 -6.77 12.35 11.44
C PRO A 39 -5.35 12.28 12.01
N GLY A 40 -4.56 13.34 11.76
CA GLY A 40 -3.18 13.46 12.24
C GLY A 40 -2.15 12.63 11.46
N THR A 41 -2.55 11.84 10.45
CA THR A 41 -1.62 11.02 9.66
C THR A 41 -0.61 11.88 8.92
N LEU A 42 -1.02 12.92 8.21
CA LEU A 42 -0.11 13.74 7.40
C LEU A 42 0.96 14.43 8.26
N SER A 43 0.58 15.00 9.39
CA SER A 43 1.54 15.61 10.33
C SER A 43 2.52 14.58 10.89
N TYR A 44 2.00 13.39 11.25
CA TYR A 44 2.84 12.31 11.77
C TYR A 44 3.85 11.81 10.72
N ILE A 45 3.44 11.67 9.46
CA ILE A 45 4.32 11.26 8.36
C ILE A 45 5.38 12.31 8.08
N ALA A 46 5.03 13.60 8.04
CA ALA A 46 5.98 14.68 7.86
C ALA A 46 7.04 14.68 8.98
N ASP A 47 6.63 14.57 10.23
CA ASP A 47 7.52 14.49 11.38
C ASP A 47 8.40 13.23 11.35
N TYR A 48 7.84 12.11 10.92
CA TYR A 48 8.58 10.86 10.82
C TYR A 48 9.70 10.96 9.78
N PHE A 49 9.40 11.40 8.57
CA PHE A 49 10.42 11.59 7.53
C PHE A 49 11.50 12.60 7.93
N ASN A 50 11.13 13.69 8.59
CA ASN A 50 12.09 14.68 9.11
C ASN A 50 13.09 14.05 10.10
N ARG A 51 12.60 13.22 11.01
CA ARG A 51 13.45 12.53 12.02
C ARG A 51 14.19 11.33 11.47
N HIS A 52 13.77 10.76 10.33
CA HIS A 52 14.36 9.56 9.74
C HIS A 52 14.78 9.81 8.29
N PRO A 53 15.81 10.64 8.03
CA PRO A 53 16.20 11.05 6.68
C PRO A 53 16.67 9.90 5.78
N LYS A 54 16.98 8.74 6.36
CA LYS A 54 17.41 7.54 5.62
C LYS A 54 16.26 6.64 5.19
N ILE A 55 15.03 6.88 5.65
CA ILE A 55 13.85 6.11 5.26
C ILE A 55 13.24 6.73 4.02
N ASP A 56 12.97 5.91 3.02
CA ASP A 56 12.45 6.32 1.72
C ASP A 56 10.94 6.08 1.59
N VAL A 57 10.43 5.01 2.22
CA VAL A 57 9.04 4.54 2.10
C VAL A 57 8.50 4.19 3.48
N VAL A 58 7.31 4.66 3.78
CA VAL A 58 6.59 4.29 5.00
C VAL A 58 5.17 3.88 4.69
N TYR A 59 4.64 2.95 5.47
CA TYR A 59 3.24 2.56 5.48
C TYR A 59 2.82 2.15 6.89
N GLY A 60 1.53 2.05 7.14
CA GLY A 60 1.03 1.75 8.48
C GLY A 60 -0.10 0.72 8.50
N ASN A 61 -0.72 0.61 9.67
CA ASN A 61 -1.92 -0.18 9.83
C ASN A 61 -3.11 0.50 9.17
N ARG A 62 -4.12 -0.30 8.78
CA ARG A 62 -5.39 0.23 8.26
C ARG A 62 -6.59 -0.23 9.09
N ILE A 63 -7.63 0.57 9.06
CA ILE A 63 -8.98 0.12 9.39
C ILE A 63 -9.73 -0.24 8.11
N GLN A 64 -10.73 -1.09 8.22
CA GLN A 64 -11.72 -1.32 7.16
C GLN A 64 -13.03 -0.67 7.59
N ILE A 65 -13.63 0.10 6.70
CA ILE A 65 -14.89 0.80 6.94
C ILE A 65 -15.94 0.37 5.92
N ASP A 66 -17.20 0.42 6.31
CA ASP A 66 -18.33 0.22 5.40
C ASP A 66 -18.71 1.53 4.67
N ILE A 67 -19.80 1.49 3.90
CA ILE A 67 -20.32 2.65 3.16
C ILE A 67 -20.85 3.78 4.07
N ASN A 68 -21.02 3.53 5.36
CA ASN A 68 -21.48 4.48 6.37
C ASN A 68 -20.35 4.95 7.30
N ASP A 69 -19.08 4.75 6.90
CA ASP A 69 -17.88 5.06 7.70
C ASP A 69 -17.73 4.26 8.99
N LYS A 70 -18.54 3.21 9.19
CA LYS A 70 -18.43 2.35 10.38
C LYS A 70 -17.27 1.37 10.21
N GLN A 71 -16.40 1.31 11.22
CA GLN A 71 -15.32 0.34 11.23
C GLN A 71 -15.86 -1.09 11.31
N ILE A 72 -15.48 -1.94 10.35
CA ILE A 72 -15.85 -3.35 10.24
C ILE A 72 -14.66 -4.30 10.39
N GLY A 73 -13.45 -3.78 10.31
CA GLY A 73 -12.22 -4.58 10.42
C GLY A 73 -10.99 -3.73 10.63
N ARG A 74 -9.85 -4.40 10.72
CA ARG A 74 -8.54 -3.76 10.80
C ARG A 74 -7.43 -4.70 10.35
N TRP A 75 -6.33 -4.13 9.88
CA TRP A 75 -5.08 -4.83 9.64
C TRP A 75 -3.98 -4.21 10.47
N ILE A 76 -3.35 -5.03 11.31
CA ILE A 76 -2.22 -4.65 12.14
C ILE A 76 -1.01 -5.42 11.62
N LEU A 77 -0.19 -4.73 10.86
CA LEU A 77 0.89 -5.34 10.10
C LEU A 77 2.11 -5.64 10.98
N PRO A 78 2.79 -6.76 10.75
CA PRO A 78 4.15 -6.98 11.26
C PRO A 78 5.15 -6.07 10.53
N GLU A 79 6.43 -6.18 10.89
CA GLU A 79 7.49 -5.46 10.20
C GLU A 79 7.57 -5.83 8.71
N HIS A 80 8.14 -4.91 7.93
CA HIS A 80 8.33 -5.09 6.49
C HIS A 80 9.20 -6.31 6.17
N ASP A 81 8.84 -7.03 5.11
CA ASP A 81 9.58 -8.20 4.64
C ASP A 81 9.70 -8.19 3.11
N ASN A 82 10.89 -7.85 2.63
CA ASN A 82 11.19 -7.79 1.19
C ASN A 82 11.04 -9.14 0.47
N ASN A 83 11.25 -10.26 1.17
CA ASN A 83 11.10 -11.58 0.56
C ASN A 83 9.61 -11.88 0.33
N VAL A 84 8.76 -11.55 1.29
CA VAL A 84 7.31 -11.72 1.17
C VAL A 84 6.75 -10.84 0.07
N LEU A 85 7.30 -9.63 -0.12
CA LEU A 85 6.89 -8.72 -1.19
C LEU A 85 7.13 -9.31 -2.59
N SER A 86 8.02 -10.29 -2.75
CA SER A 86 8.19 -11.01 -4.02
C SER A 86 7.05 -12.00 -4.33
N TRP A 87 6.23 -12.34 -3.35
CA TRP A 87 5.18 -13.34 -3.48
C TRP A 87 3.78 -12.76 -3.46
N THR A 88 3.59 -11.67 -2.73
CA THR A 88 2.29 -11.03 -2.55
C THR A 88 2.45 -9.58 -2.13
N ASP A 89 1.48 -8.76 -2.51
CA ASP A 89 1.29 -7.46 -1.88
C ASP A 89 0.66 -7.62 -0.50
N PHE A 90 1.24 -6.94 0.47
CA PHE A 90 0.73 -6.87 1.84
C PHE A 90 0.72 -5.43 2.38
N VAL A 91 1.05 -4.46 1.54
CA VAL A 91 1.13 -3.05 1.93
C VAL A 91 -0.19 -2.34 1.62
N PRO A 92 -0.91 -1.83 2.61
CA PRO A 92 -2.15 -1.11 2.36
C PRO A 92 -1.87 0.21 1.63
N GLN A 93 -2.36 0.33 0.41
CA GLN A 93 -2.08 1.45 -0.49
C GLN A 93 -2.48 2.80 0.12
N GLU A 94 -3.62 2.90 0.78
CA GLU A 94 -4.14 4.11 1.41
C GLU A 94 -3.31 4.58 2.63
N THR A 95 -2.33 3.77 3.05
CA THR A 95 -1.39 4.09 4.14
C THR A 95 0.04 4.32 3.66
N LEU A 96 0.27 4.28 2.35
CA LEU A 96 1.59 4.29 1.73
C LEU A 96 2.04 5.72 1.41
N TYR A 97 3.27 6.08 1.90
CA TYR A 97 3.92 7.37 1.66
C TYR A 97 5.39 7.15 1.31
N TRP A 98 5.94 7.97 0.42
CA TRP A 98 7.33 7.85 0.01
C TRP A 98 7.94 9.21 -0.31
N ARG A 99 9.29 9.27 -0.36
CA ARG A 99 10.02 10.48 -0.79
C ARG A 99 9.98 10.62 -2.31
N ARG A 100 9.91 11.85 -2.78
CA ARG A 100 10.01 12.17 -4.20
C ARG A 100 11.32 11.64 -4.81
N SER A 101 12.43 11.72 -4.09
CA SER A 101 13.73 11.25 -4.55
C SER A 101 13.76 9.77 -4.96
N ILE A 102 13.08 8.89 -4.22
CA ILE A 102 12.99 7.47 -4.60
C ILE A 102 11.99 7.25 -5.74
N TRP A 103 10.91 8.05 -5.82
CA TRP A 103 10.00 8.06 -6.96
C TRP A 103 10.72 8.40 -8.27
N GLU A 104 11.51 9.47 -8.29
CA GLU A 104 12.30 9.88 -9.45
C GLU A 104 13.32 8.80 -9.84
N LYS A 105 13.96 8.17 -8.85
CA LYS A 105 14.93 7.08 -9.06
C LYS A 105 14.32 5.88 -9.79
N VAL A 106 13.03 5.59 -9.59
CA VAL A 106 12.32 4.50 -10.28
C VAL A 106 11.58 4.92 -11.54
N GLY A 107 11.92 6.10 -12.09
CA GLY A 107 11.42 6.60 -13.37
C GLY A 107 10.28 7.60 -13.26
N GLY A 108 9.88 8.04 -12.05
CA GLY A 108 8.93 9.13 -11.82
C GLY A 108 7.51 8.84 -12.32
N ARG A 109 7.12 7.56 -12.39
CA ARG A 109 5.78 7.15 -12.84
C ARG A 109 5.40 5.75 -12.38
N LEU A 110 4.11 5.49 -12.28
CA LEU A 110 3.55 4.14 -12.24
C LEU A 110 3.54 3.55 -13.65
N ASP A 111 3.62 2.23 -13.75
CA ASP A 111 3.54 1.53 -15.03
C ASP A 111 2.08 1.40 -15.47
N GLU A 112 1.72 2.06 -16.57
CA GLU A 112 0.35 2.12 -17.10
C GLU A 112 -0.10 0.80 -17.78
N SER A 113 0.80 -0.15 -17.95
CA SER A 113 0.42 -1.50 -18.36
C SER A 113 -0.34 -2.27 -17.28
N PHE A 114 -0.14 -1.89 -16.01
CA PHE A 114 -0.87 -2.45 -14.87
C PHE A 114 -2.15 -1.64 -14.58
N ARG A 115 -3.27 -2.34 -14.51
CA ARG A 115 -4.58 -1.77 -14.17
C ARG A 115 -4.98 -2.08 -12.73
N PHE A 116 -4.64 -3.28 -12.23
CA PHE A 116 -5.01 -3.78 -10.92
C PHE A 116 -3.82 -3.76 -9.94
N ALA A 117 -2.69 -4.37 -10.30
CA ALA A 117 -1.53 -4.59 -9.43
C ALA A 117 -0.45 -3.50 -9.55
N MET A 118 -0.81 -2.28 -9.97
CA MET A 118 0.09 -1.15 -10.17
C MET A 118 0.83 -0.72 -8.90
N ASP A 119 0.18 -0.84 -7.74
CA ASP A 119 0.76 -0.56 -6.42
C ASP A 119 1.81 -1.60 -6.04
N TRP A 120 1.52 -2.88 -6.27
CA TRP A 120 2.51 -3.93 -6.04
C TRP A 120 3.71 -3.82 -6.99
N ASP A 121 3.50 -3.59 -8.27
CA ASP A 121 4.60 -3.30 -9.21
C ASP A 121 5.47 -2.15 -8.71
N PHE A 122 4.83 -1.06 -8.30
CA PHE A 122 5.53 0.11 -7.79
C PHE A 122 6.35 -0.21 -6.52
N LEU A 123 5.78 -0.91 -5.54
CA LEU A 123 6.49 -1.35 -4.33
C LEU A 123 7.72 -2.20 -4.66
N VAL A 124 7.59 -3.11 -5.62
CA VAL A 124 8.70 -3.94 -6.10
C VAL A 124 9.80 -3.08 -6.73
N ARG A 125 9.44 -2.14 -7.60
CA ARG A 125 10.44 -1.23 -8.21
C ARG A 125 11.16 -0.37 -7.18
N LEU A 126 10.45 0.12 -6.16
CA LEU A 126 11.04 0.84 -5.04
C LEU A 126 12.05 -0.03 -4.28
N ARG A 127 11.68 -1.27 -3.94
CA ARG A 127 12.55 -2.25 -3.29
C ARG A 127 13.82 -2.49 -4.11
N ASP A 128 13.67 -2.77 -5.40
CA ASP A 128 14.77 -3.12 -6.30
C ASP A 128 15.71 -1.93 -6.55
N ALA A 129 15.20 -0.70 -6.41
CA ALA A 129 16.01 0.52 -6.39
C ALA A 129 16.73 0.74 -5.04
N GLY A 130 16.56 -0.16 -4.05
CA GLY A 130 17.21 -0.08 -2.75
C GLY A 130 16.51 0.84 -1.76
N ALA A 131 15.21 1.12 -1.94
CA ALA A 131 14.43 1.89 -0.98
C ALA A 131 14.43 1.26 0.41
N ARG A 132 14.54 2.08 1.43
CA ARG A 132 14.44 1.67 2.83
C ARG A 132 13.00 1.84 3.31
N PHE A 133 12.34 0.72 3.56
CA PHE A 133 10.97 0.67 4.04
C PHE A 133 10.90 0.69 5.56
N ALA A 134 9.89 1.38 6.09
CA ALA A 134 9.52 1.28 7.50
C ALA A 134 8.00 1.09 7.65
N ARG A 135 7.60 0.04 8.37
CA ARG A 135 6.23 -0.15 8.81
C ARG A 135 6.01 0.60 10.12
N LEU A 136 5.04 1.48 10.16
CA LEU A 136 4.70 2.30 11.32
C LEU A 136 3.57 1.66 12.15
N PRO A 137 3.70 1.56 13.48
CA PRO A 137 2.71 0.89 14.34
C PRO A 137 1.50 1.78 14.62
N ARG A 138 0.94 2.44 13.59
CA ARG A 138 -0.17 3.38 13.70
C ARG A 138 -1.19 3.12 12.61
N PHE A 139 -2.47 3.31 12.91
CA PHE A 139 -3.52 3.37 11.91
C PHE A 139 -3.42 4.69 11.16
N MET A 140 -3.30 4.63 9.83
CA MET A 140 -3.03 5.79 9.00
C MET A 140 -4.08 6.02 7.91
N GLY A 141 -4.75 4.95 7.51
CA GLY A 141 -5.80 5.00 6.48
C GLY A 141 -6.98 4.11 6.80
N GLY A 142 -8.08 4.37 6.13
CA GLY A 142 -9.27 3.55 6.17
C GLY A 142 -9.68 3.11 4.77
N PHE A 143 -9.67 1.81 4.56
CA PHE A 143 -10.08 1.16 3.32
C PHE A 143 -11.59 0.92 3.33
N ARG A 144 -12.29 1.46 2.33
CA ARG A 144 -13.74 1.31 2.22
C ARG A 144 -14.11 0.03 1.50
N VAL A 145 -14.90 -0.81 2.16
CA VAL A 145 -15.42 -2.05 1.60
C VAL A 145 -16.81 -1.83 1.02
N HIS A 146 -16.94 -2.01 -0.30
CA HIS A 146 -18.23 -1.94 -0.99
C HIS A 146 -18.24 -2.83 -2.25
N PRO A 147 -19.44 -3.25 -2.74
CA PRO A 147 -19.52 -4.23 -3.84
C PRO A 147 -18.94 -3.76 -5.18
N LYS A 148 -18.84 -2.45 -5.39
CA LYS A 148 -18.35 -1.85 -6.65
C LYS A 148 -16.84 -1.56 -6.65
N GLN A 149 -16.12 -1.93 -5.59
CA GLN A 149 -14.68 -1.71 -5.53
C GLN A 149 -13.95 -2.60 -6.53
N LYS A 150 -12.87 -2.08 -7.08
CA LYS A 150 -12.05 -2.76 -8.09
C LYS A 150 -11.53 -4.12 -7.61
N THR A 151 -11.11 -4.21 -6.37
CA THR A 151 -10.66 -5.46 -5.74
C THR A 151 -11.71 -6.57 -5.81
N SER A 152 -13.00 -6.24 -5.72
CA SER A 152 -14.07 -7.24 -5.81
C SER A 152 -14.44 -7.60 -7.25
N SER A 153 -14.27 -6.70 -8.21
CA SER A 153 -14.74 -6.86 -9.58
C SER A 153 -13.68 -7.36 -10.56
N GLU A 154 -12.41 -7.03 -10.35
CA GLU A 154 -11.36 -7.29 -11.34
C GLU A 154 -10.30 -8.31 -10.87
N ILE A 155 -10.32 -8.76 -9.60
CA ILE A 155 -9.31 -9.68 -9.06
C ILE A 155 -9.26 -11.03 -9.79
N GLY A 156 -10.42 -11.53 -10.26
CA GLY A 156 -10.55 -12.86 -10.87
C GLY A 156 -9.86 -13.00 -12.22
N ASP A 157 -9.86 -11.96 -13.03
CA ASP A 157 -9.35 -12.00 -14.41
C ASP A 157 -8.04 -11.21 -14.54
N ILE A 158 -8.15 -9.89 -14.61
CA ILE A 158 -6.99 -8.99 -14.80
C ILE A 158 -6.03 -9.05 -13.61
N GLY A 159 -6.57 -9.05 -12.39
CA GLY A 159 -5.75 -9.02 -11.19
C GLY A 159 -4.85 -10.26 -11.04
N LEU A 160 -5.39 -11.47 -11.26
CA LEU A 160 -4.59 -12.70 -11.19
C LEU A 160 -3.51 -12.74 -12.26
N GLN A 161 -3.82 -12.29 -13.49
CA GLN A 161 -2.85 -12.23 -14.57
C GLN A 161 -1.71 -11.28 -14.21
N GLU A 162 -2.00 -10.03 -13.86
CA GLU A 162 -1.00 -9.03 -13.51
C GLU A 162 -0.14 -9.45 -12.31
N MET A 163 -0.76 -10.02 -11.27
CA MET A 163 -0.01 -10.57 -10.13
C MET A 163 0.91 -11.73 -10.54
N ASN A 164 0.52 -12.55 -11.48
CA ASN A 164 1.34 -13.64 -12.00
C ASN A 164 2.48 -13.12 -12.88
N ASP A 165 2.26 -12.06 -13.65
CA ASP A 165 3.31 -11.40 -14.45
C ASP A 165 4.39 -10.80 -13.53
N ILE A 166 3.99 -10.16 -12.42
CA ILE A 166 4.90 -9.69 -11.40
C ILE A 166 5.70 -10.86 -10.80
N ARG A 167 5.03 -11.95 -10.41
CA ARG A 167 5.72 -13.14 -9.86
C ARG A 167 6.67 -13.76 -10.86
N LEU A 168 6.26 -13.91 -12.12
CA LEU A 168 7.12 -14.43 -13.18
C LEU A 168 8.40 -13.60 -13.31
N ARG A 169 8.28 -12.27 -13.27
CA ARG A 169 9.41 -11.34 -13.32
C ARG A 169 10.34 -11.51 -12.11
N LEU A 170 9.78 -11.72 -10.91
CA LEU A 170 10.54 -11.73 -9.65
C LEU A 170 11.15 -13.08 -9.28
N ILE A 171 10.44 -14.17 -9.55
CA ILE A 171 10.83 -15.52 -9.13
C ILE A 171 11.03 -16.49 -10.29
N GLY A 172 10.89 -16.00 -11.55
CA GLY A 172 11.18 -16.76 -12.76
C GLY A 172 10.12 -17.81 -13.13
N LYS A 173 8.97 -17.85 -12.44
CA LYS A 173 7.85 -18.77 -12.73
C LYS A 173 6.54 -18.23 -12.19
N ILE A 174 5.43 -18.78 -12.70
CA ILE A 174 4.11 -18.61 -12.10
C ILE A 174 3.96 -19.69 -11.01
N PRO A 175 3.92 -19.30 -9.72
CA PRO A 175 3.84 -20.25 -8.63
C PRO A 175 2.41 -20.80 -8.45
N THR A 176 2.31 -22.00 -7.91
CA THR A 176 1.04 -22.55 -7.43
C THR A 176 0.60 -21.84 -6.14
N GLU A 177 -0.68 -21.86 -5.84
CA GLU A 177 -1.22 -21.32 -4.56
C GLU A 177 -0.52 -21.93 -3.34
N ARG A 178 -0.18 -23.22 -3.39
CA ARG A 178 0.55 -23.92 -2.33
C ARG A 178 1.95 -23.35 -2.12
N GLU A 179 2.65 -23.00 -3.19
CA GLU A 179 3.98 -22.38 -3.11
C GLU A 179 3.89 -20.96 -2.55
N ILE A 180 2.91 -20.16 -3.01
CA ILE A 180 2.63 -18.83 -2.46
C ILE A 180 2.35 -18.94 -0.96
N PHE A 181 1.39 -19.80 -0.57
CA PHE A 181 1.05 -19.99 0.84
C PHE A 181 2.27 -20.39 1.68
N LYS A 182 3.10 -21.33 1.20
CA LYS A 182 4.33 -21.76 1.88
C LYS A 182 5.30 -20.61 2.10
N ALA A 183 5.48 -19.76 1.09
CA ALA A 183 6.37 -18.61 1.13
C ALA A 183 5.88 -17.51 2.10
N VAL A 184 4.58 -17.24 2.13
CA VAL A 184 3.99 -16.17 2.96
C VAL A 184 3.60 -16.63 4.37
N LYS A 185 3.50 -17.94 4.63
CA LYS A 185 3.08 -18.50 5.92
C LYS A 185 3.83 -17.93 7.13
N PRO A 186 5.18 -17.79 7.11
CA PRO A 186 5.90 -17.21 8.25
C PRO A 186 5.44 -15.77 8.55
N TYR A 187 5.14 -14.99 7.51
CA TYR A 187 4.63 -13.63 7.64
C TYR A 187 3.21 -13.62 8.21
N LEU A 188 2.33 -14.52 7.76
CA LEU A 188 0.96 -14.66 8.28
C LEU A 188 0.97 -15.03 9.78
N ILE A 189 1.89 -15.87 10.21
CA ILE A 189 2.07 -16.21 11.63
C ILE A 189 2.49 -14.94 12.41
N LYS A 190 3.49 -14.20 11.92
CA LYS A 190 3.90 -12.93 12.54
C LYS A 190 2.74 -11.93 12.59
N HIS A 191 1.93 -11.85 11.53
CA HIS A 191 0.75 -10.99 11.47
C HIS A 191 -0.25 -11.35 12.58
N SER A 192 -0.58 -12.63 12.75
CA SER A 192 -1.50 -13.09 13.80
C SER A 192 -0.98 -12.77 15.21
N PHE A 193 0.32 -12.94 15.45
CA PHE A 193 0.94 -12.57 16.72
C PHE A 193 0.91 -11.04 16.95
N THR A 194 1.21 -10.26 15.92
CA THR A 194 1.18 -8.79 16.01
C THR A 194 -0.23 -8.28 16.33
N ASP A 195 -1.26 -8.82 15.69
CA ASP A 195 -2.65 -8.49 15.99
C ASP A 195 -3.04 -8.90 17.41
N LEU A 196 -2.64 -10.11 17.86
CA LEU A 196 -2.90 -10.58 19.23
C LEU A 196 -2.25 -9.67 20.28
N ILE A 197 -0.96 -9.33 20.10
CA ILE A 197 -0.25 -8.43 21.01
C ILE A 197 -0.92 -7.06 21.05
N TRP A 198 -1.33 -6.53 19.90
CA TRP A 198 -2.04 -5.27 19.82
C TRP A 198 -3.37 -5.35 20.59
N ARG A 199 -4.16 -6.42 20.42
CA ARG A 199 -5.42 -6.64 21.16
C ARG A 199 -5.20 -6.64 22.67
N ILE A 200 -4.20 -7.38 23.15
CA ILE A 200 -3.88 -7.46 24.58
C ILE A 200 -3.50 -6.07 25.11
N ARG A 201 -2.61 -5.33 24.42
CA ARG A 201 -2.19 -4.00 24.85
C ARG A 201 -3.35 -2.99 24.90
N ASN A 202 -4.31 -3.09 24.00
CA ASN A 202 -5.43 -2.17 23.91
C ASN A 202 -6.71 -2.66 24.62
N ALA A 203 -6.71 -3.89 25.16
CA ALA A 203 -7.79 -4.35 26.05
C ALA A 203 -7.78 -3.64 27.41
N PHE A 204 -6.61 -3.14 27.83
CA PHE A 204 -6.39 -2.50 29.14
C PHE A 204 -6.03 -1.00 29.03
N GLY A 205 -6.04 -0.43 27.85
CA GLY A 205 -5.69 0.97 27.58
C GLY A 205 -6.51 1.58 26.47
N ASN A 206 -6.57 2.93 26.46
CA ASN A 206 -7.31 3.69 25.46
C ASN A 206 -6.79 3.38 24.04
N PRO A 207 -7.65 3.03 23.05
CA PRO A 207 -7.22 2.59 21.72
C PRO A 207 -6.67 3.70 20.79
N TYR A 208 -6.53 4.94 21.29
CA TYR A 208 -6.05 6.10 20.49
C TYR A 208 -4.92 6.85 21.20
#